data_ce2d8d4241320e54300afc6ee04398a0
#
_entry.id   ce2d8d4241320e54300afc6ee04398a0
#
_cell.length_a   1.000
_cell.length_b   1.000
_cell.length_c   1.000
_cell.angle_alpha   90.00
_cell.angle_beta   90.00
_cell.angle_gamma   90.00
#
_symmetry.space_group_name_H-M   'P 1'
#
loop_
_entity.id
_entity.type
_entity.pdbx_description
1 polymer ?
#
loop_
_entity_poly.entity_id
_entity_poly.type
_entity_poly.pdbx_seq_one_letter_code
_entity_poly.pdbx_strand_id
1 'polypeptide(L)'
;MIDVVALGELLIDFAARSTDAAGYPTMAANPGGAPGNFLAALNAYGKKTAFLGKVGEDAFGHLLLGTLNAAGIETRGIRVDDSVFTTLAFVTFDAQGDRSFSFARKPGADTRLTWEEVDTALIDEAKVFHFGTLSLTDEPVRTATRKAVAYAKEHGKLISCDPNLRLPLWPNADGAKEQMLWSLKQADVVKISDNEVEFLWGCTPEEGAEKLLREFGVGLAMVTLGPDGCLLKNCQAAYRASCPK
;
A
#
# COMPACT_ATOMS: atom_id res chain seq x y z
N MET A 1 15.60 0.98 17.19
CA MET A 1 14.16 0.72 17.33
C MET A 1 13.47 1.44 16.18
N ILE A 2 12.67 0.76 15.40
CA ILE A 2 11.90 1.25 14.26
C ILE A 2 10.48 1.59 14.75
N ASP A 3 9.91 2.70 14.30
CA ASP A 3 8.53 3.04 14.67
C ASP A 3 7.54 2.25 13.81
N VAL A 4 7.76 2.20 12.47
CA VAL A 4 6.89 1.50 11.54
C VAL A 4 7.70 0.73 10.51
N VAL A 5 7.39 -0.55 10.33
CA VAL A 5 7.82 -1.36 9.19
C VAL A 5 6.63 -1.62 8.27
N ALA A 6 6.80 -1.45 6.96
CA ALA A 6 5.75 -1.75 5.98
C ALA A 6 6.17 -2.85 5.01
N LEU A 7 5.24 -3.74 4.68
CA LEU A 7 5.39 -4.76 3.64
C LEU A 7 4.43 -4.44 2.49
N GLY A 8 4.96 -4.45 1.26
CA GLY A 8 4.12 -4.28 0.09
C GLY A 8 4.87 -4.00 -1.19
N GLU A 9 4.17 -3.40 -2.14
CA GLU A 9 4.70 -3.07 -3.46
C GLU A 9 5.59 -1.84 -3.45
N LEU A 10 6.66 -1.90 -4.23
CA LEU A 10 7.42 -0.78 -4.77
C LEU A 10 7.34 -0.84 -6.29
N LEU A 11 7.06 0.28 -6.91
CA LEU A 11 6.84 0.35 -8.35
C LEU A 11 7.20 1.74 -8.90
N ILE A 12 7.22 1.86 -10.22
CA ILE A 12 7.32 3.15 -10.90
C ILE A 12 5.97 3.51 -11.50
N ASP A 13 5.46 4.69 -11.13
CA ASP A 13 4.30 5.32 -11.76
C ASP A 13 4.77 6.19 -12.94
N PHE A 14 4.52 5.72 -14.17
CA PHE A 14 4.68 6.52 -15.37
C PHE A 14 3.47 7.43 -15.55
N ALA A 15 3.62 8.70 -15.21
CA ALA A 15 2.57 9.70 -15.38
C ALA A 15 2.77 10.47 -16.70
N ALA A 16 1.73 10.56 -17.52
CA ALA A 16 1.72 11.37 -18.71
C ALA A 16 1.98 12.85 -18.36
N ARG A 17 2.87 13.52 -19.10
CA ARG A 17 3.24 14.92 -18.91
C ARG A 17 2.80 15.80 -20.06
N SER A 18 3.16 15.43 -21.27
CA SER A 18 2.90 16.18 -22.50
C SER A 18 2.94 15.25 -23.71
N THR A 19 2.68 15.80 -24.86
CA THR A 19 2.92 15.16 -26.16
C THR A 19 4.08 15.90 -26.82
N ASP A 20 5.04 15.18 -27.39
CA ASP A 20 6.15 15.79 -28.12
C ASP A 20 5.71 16.33 -29.50
N ALA A 21 6.64 16.98 -30.23
CA ALA A 21 6.36 17.55 -31.55
C ALA A 21 5.99 16.49 -32.63
N ALA A 22 6.30 15.22 -32.40
CA ALA A 22 5.95 14.10 -33.28
C ALA A 22 4.64 13.40 -32.88
N GLY A 23 3.98 13.86 -31.81
CA GLY A 23 2.73 13.31 -31.31
C GLY A 23 2.89 12.15 -30.32
N TYR A 24 4.12 11.85 -29.86
CA TYR A 24 4.36 10.78 -28.88
C TYR A 24 4.18 11.30 -27.44
N PRO A 25 3.57 10.48 -26.54
CA PRO A 25 3.43 10.86 -25.15
C PRO A 25 4.79 10.87 -24.45
N THR A 26 5.08 11.94 -23.70
CA THR A 26 6.20 11.97 -22.74
C THR A 26 5.68 11.64 -21.37
N MET A 27 6.41 10.79 -20.64
CA MET A 27 5.99 10.30 -19.31
C MET A 27 7.10 10.53 -18.30
N ALA A 28 6.73 10.93 -17.08
CA ALA A 28 7.67 10.99 -15.97
C ALA A 28 7.61 9.67 -15.19
N ALA A 29 8.77 9.07 -14.94
CA ALA A 29 8.92 7.93 -14.06
C ALA A 29 8.98 8.42 -12.59
N ASN A 30 7.93 8.20 -11.84
CA ASN A 30 7.86 8.60 -10.44
C ASN A 30 7.95 7.37 -9.54
N PRO A 31 8.79 7.38 -8.49
CA PRO A 31 8.73 6.37 -7.44
C PRO A 31 7.34 6.30 -6.84
N GLY A 32 6.80 5.07 -6.71
CA GLY A 32 5.44 4.81 -6.29
C GLY A 32 5.34 3.54 -5.43
N GLY A 33 4.12 3.21 -5.06
CA GLY A 33 3.77 2.17 -4.10
C GLY A 33 3.24 2.78 -2.81
N ALA A 34 2.01 2.42 -2.44
CA ALA A 34 1.34 3.03 -1.28
C ALA A 34 2.12 2.85 0.03
N PRO A 35 2.70 1.65 0.34
CA PRO A 35 3.47 1.49 1.56
C PRO A 35 4.74 2.36 1.60
N GLY A 36 5.42 2.53 0.46
CA GLY A 36 6.59 3.41 0.36
C GLY A 36 6.24 4.88 0.62
N ASN A 37 5.17 5.37 0.01
CA ASN A 37 4.66 6.73 0.22
C ASN A 37 4.24 6.98 1.67
N PHE A 38 3.60 6.00 2.30
CA PHE A 38 3.23 6.05 3.71
C PHE A 38 4.45 6.17 4.62
N LEU A 39 5.47 5.35 4.40
CA LEU A 39 6.72 5.41 5.18
C LEU A 39 7.47 6.72 4.97
N ALA A 40 7.53 7.24 3.74
CA ALA A 40 8.17 8.51 3.44
C ALA A 40 7.48 9.68 4.15
N ALA A 41 6.14 9.69 4.18
CA ALA A 41 5.38 10.67 4.93
C ALA A 41 5.68 10.60 6.44
N LEU A 42 5.70 9.39 7.02
CA LEU A 42 6.03 9.21 8.44
C LEU A 42 7.47 9.64 8.75
N ASN A 43 8.43 9.36 7.86
CA ASN A 43 9.82 9.77 8.02
C ASN A 43 9.94 11.29 8.03
N ALA A 44 9.19 12.00 7.16
CA ALA A 44 9.12 13.46 7.16
C ALA A 44 8.58 14.03 8.50
N TYR A 45 7.78 13.27 9.24
CA TYR A 45 7.36 13.57 10.62
C TYR A 45 8.34 13.06 11.70
N GLY A 46 9.56 12.69 11.33
CA GLY A 46 10.62 12.29 12.26
C GLY A 46 10.47 10.87 12.80
N LYS A 47 9.69 10.00 12.16
CA LYS A 47 9.57 8.58 12.54
C LYS A 47 10.64 7.76 11.85
N LYS A 48 11.12 6.73 12.55
CA LYS A 48 12.06 5.75 11.96
C LYS A 48 11.26 4.65 11.27
N THR A 49 11.51 4.48 9.98
CA THR A 49 10.72 3.59 9.13
C THR A 49 11.60 2.58 8.39
N ALA A 50 11.04 1.41 8.06
CA ALA A 50 11.70 0.35 7.31
C ALA A 50 10.74 -0.26 6.27
N PHE A 51 11.28 -0.76 5.17
CA PHE A 51 10.51 -1.38 4.10
C PHE A 51 10.87 -2.86 3.93
N LEU A 52 9.83 -3.69 3.78
CA LEU A 52 9.91 -5.10 3.39
C LEU A 52 9.27 -5.27 2.01
N GLY A 53 10.03 -5.76 1.04
CA GLY A 53 9.51 -5.92 -0.31
C GLY A 53 10.55 -6.44 -1.28
N LYS A 54 10.24 -6.37 -2.58
CA LYS A 54 11.14 -6.83 -3.64
C LYS A 54 11.06 -5.94 -4.87
N VAL A 55 12.21 -5.66 -5.48
CA VAL A 55 12.37 -4.92 -6.75
C VAL A 55 13.20 -5.75 -7.72
N GLY A 56 13.18 -5.41 -9.00
CA GLY A 56 14.03 -6.04 -10.00
C GLY A 56 15.47 -5.53 -9.96
N GLU A 57 16.43 -6.34 -10.44
CA GLU A 57 17.81 -5.92 -10.73
C GLU A 57 17.81 -5.11 -12.04
N ASP A 58 17.21 -3.92 -11.99
CA ASP A 58 17.05 -3.02 -13.14
C ASP A 58 17.19 -1.56 -12.73
N ALA A 59 17.20 -0.67 -13.73
CA ALA A 59 17.38 0.78 -13.49
C ALA A 59 16.30 1.36 -12.58
N PHE A 60 15.09 0.82 -12.58
CA PHE A 60 13.97 1.29 -11.75
C PHE A 60 14.03 0.73 -10.33
N GLY A 61 14.48 -0.51 -10.17
CA GLY A 61 14.77 -1.06 -8.84
C GLY A 61 15.84 -0.25 -8.13
N HIS A 62 16.94 0.08 -8.82
CA HIS A 62 17.99 0.95 -8.28
C HIS A 62 17.49 2.38 -7.97
N LEU A 63 16.65 2.96 -8.83
CA LEU A 63 16.02 4.26 -8.59
C LEU A 63 15.16 4.24 -7.31
N LEU A 64 14.36 3.20 -7.13
CA LEU A 64 13.48 3.05 -5.95
C LEU A 64 14.30 2.91 -4.68
N LEU A 65 15.33 2.05 -4.67
CA LEU A 65 16.24 1.89 -3.53
C LEU A 65 16.94 3.23 -3.18
N GLY A 66 17.44 3.93 -4.17
CA GLY A 66 18.06 5.25 -3.99
C GLY A 66 17.09 6.27 -3.40
N THR A 67 15.85 6.27 -3.86
CA THR A 67 14.79 7.18 -3.38
C THR A 67 14.42 6.90 -1.92
N LEU A 68 14.23 5.63 -1.55
CA LEU A 68 13.90 5.27 -0.17
C LEU A 68 15.07 5.60 0.78
N ASN A 69 16.30 5.31 0.38
CA ASN A 69 17.49 5.67 1.15
C ASN A 69 17.60 7.19 1.34
N ALA A 70 17.37 7.97 0.29
CA ALA A 70 17.38 9.43 0.35
C ALA A 70 16.28 9.98 1.26
N ALA A 71 15.13 9.29 1.34
CA ALA A 71 14.06 9.60 2.27
C ALA A 71 14.34 9.14 3.72
N GLY A 72 15.47 8.45 3.98
CA GLY A 72 15.84 7.97 5.31
C GLY A 72 15.10 6.71 5.75
N ILE A 73 14.50 5.98 4.82
CA ILE A 73 13.82 4.70 5.09
C ILE A 73 14.87 3.58 5.09
N GLU A 74 14.85 2.71 6.10
CA GLU A 74 15.70 1.52 6.16
C GLU A 74 15.30 0.52 5.06
N THR A 75 16.26 0.15 4.21
CA THR A 75 16.04 -0.65 3.00
C THR A 75 16.61 -2.07 3.05
N ARG A 76 17.26 -2.50 4.15
CA ARG A 76 17.85 -3.85 4.28
C ARG A 76 16.84 -4.98 4.09
N GLY A 77 15.55 -4.72 4.27
CA GLY A 77 14.45 -5.66 4.05
C GLY A 77 13.96 -5.73 2.60
N ILE A 78 14.55 -4.97 1.69
CA ILE A 78 14.21 -5.03 0.27
C ILE A 78 15.12 -6.05 -0.42
N ARG A 79 14.52 -7.02 -1.11
CA ARG A 79 15.21 -7.99 -1.94
C ARG A 79 15.30 -7.52 -3.38
N VAL A 80 16.34 -7.92 -4.07
CA VAL A 80 16.55 -7.63 -5.50
C VAL A 80 16.44 -8.95 -6.26
N ASP A 81 15.63 -8.99 -7.30
CA ASP A 81 15.36 -10.16 -8.13
C ASP A 81 15.98 -9.95 -9.53
N ASP A 82 16.88 -10.81 -9.93
CA ASP A 82 17.55 -10.75 -11.24
C ASP A 82 16.75 -11.40 -12.38
N SER A 83 15.67 -12.06 -12.03
CA SER A 83 14.83 -12.82 -12.97
C SER A 83 13.55 -12.11 -13.38
N VAL A 84 13.12 -11.08 -12.62
CA VAL A 84 11.84 -10.40 -12.83
C VAL A 84 12.01 -8.89 -12.72
N PHE A 85 11.41 -8.16 -13.64
CA PHE A 85 11.51 -6.70 -13.71
C PHE A 85 10.72 -6.01 -12.58
N THR A 86 11.17 -4.83 -12.18
CA THR A 86 10.42 -3.94 -11.29
C THR A 86 9.03 -3.63 -11.87
N THR A 87 8.01 -3.68 -11.05
CA THR A 87 6.63 -3.36 -11.48
C THR A 87 6.52 -1.93 -11.99
N LEU A 88 5.84 -1.77 -13.13
CA LEU A 88 5.53 -0.47 -13.72
C LEU A 88 4.02 -0.26 -13.77
N ALA A 89 3.58 0.92 -13.39
CA ALA A 89 2.22 1.41 -13.57
C ALA A 89 2.23 2.58 -14.56
N PHE A 90 1.29 2.58 -15.49
CA PHE A 90 1.11 3.65 -16.47
C PHE A 90 -0.19 4.38 -16.15
N VAL A 91 -0.07 5.67 -15.85
CA VAL A 91 -1.20 6.55 -15.56
C VAL A 91 -1.46 7.40 -16.77
N THR A 92 -2.58 7.15 -17.43
CA THR A 92 -3.05 7.91 -18.58
C THR A 92 -4.36 8.63 -18.22
N PHE A 93 -4.69 9.65 -18.99
CA PHE A 93 -5.94 10.39 -18.87
C PHE A 93 -6.74 10.23 -20.15
N ASP A 94 -8.02 9.97 -20.03
CA ASP A 94 -8.92 9.99 -21.19
C ASP A 94 -9.29 11.43 -21.62
N ALA A 95 -10.14 11.53 -22.65
CA ALA A 95 -10.59 12.82 -23.17
C ALA A 95 -11.44 13.63 -22.17
N GLN A 96 -11.99 12.98 -21.15
CA GLN A 96 -12.76 13.57 -20.06
C GLN A 96 -11.86 13.98 -18.88
N GLY A 97 -10.57 13.57 -18.89
CA GLY A 97 -9.61 13.81 -17.82
C GLY A 97 -9.64 12.75 -16.71
N ASP A 98 -10.37 11.66 -16.91
CA ASP A 98 -10.42 10.54 -15.96
C ASP A 98 -9.14 9.69 -16.06
N ARG A 99 -8.68 9.25 -14.89
CA ARG A 99 -7.44 8.46 -14.77
C ARG A 99 -7.70 7.01 -15.13
N SER A 100 -6.86 6.49 -16.02
CA SER A 100 -6.76 5.05 -16.32
C SER A 100 -5.41 4.51 -15.89
N PHE A 101 -5.41 3.29 -15.36
CA PHE A 101 -4.21 2.60 -14.90
C PHE A 101 -3.99 1.33 -15.69
N SER A 102 -2.78 1.16 -16.21
CA SER A 102 -2.29 -0.08 -16.79
C SER A 102 -1.03 -0.52 -16.06
N PHE A 103 -0.85 -1.84 -15.88
CA PHE A 103 0.25 -2.38 -15.09
C PHE A 103 1.07 -3.40 -15.88
N ALA A 104 2.39 -3.25 -15.86
CA ALA A 104 3.33 -4.29 -16.22
C ALA A 104 3.79 -5.00 -14.92
N ARG A 105 3.00 -6.02 -14.49
CA ARG A 105 3.13 -6.71 -13.19
C ARG A 105 2.77 -8.21 -13.31
N LYS A 106 3.04 -8.85 -14.44
CA LYS A 106 2.69 -10.27 -14.64
C LYS A 106 3.87 -11.09 -15.19
N PRO A 107 4.84 -11.47 -14.31
CA PRO A 107 5.03 -11.04 -12.94
C PRO A 107 5.74 -9.70 -12.82
N GLY A 108 5.57 -9.01 -11.71
CA GLY A 108 6.43 -7.94 -11.25
C GLY A 108 7.26 -8.42 -10.05
N ALA A 109 8.43 -7.84 -9.80
CA ALA A 109 9.33 -8.31 -8.74
C ALA A 109 8.65 -8.30 -7.35
N ASP A 110 7.80 -7.32 -7.07
CA ASP A 110 7.04 -7.23 -5.81
C ASP A 110 6.11 -8.42 -5.57
N THR A 111 5.63 -9.10 -6.64
CA THR A 111 4.80 -10.31 -6.52
C THR A 111 5.60 -11.57 -6.17
N ARG A 112 6.93 -11.51 -6.25
CA ARG A 112 7.84 -12.66 -6.09
C ARG A 112 8.46 -12.76 -4.71
N LEU A 113 8.14 -11.88 -3.77
CA LEU A 113 8.63 -11.96 -2.40
C LEU A 113 8.12 -13.24 -1.73
N THR A 114 9.04 -14.08 -1.24
CA THR A 114 8.71 -15.27 -0.47
C THR A 114 8.83 -14.99 1.04
N TRP A 115 8.24 -15.86 1.86
CA TRP A 115 8.36 -15.75 3.31
C TRP A 115 9.81 -15.86 3.81
N GLU A 116 10.59 -16.71 3.20
CA GLU A 116 11.99 -16.97 3.54
C GLU A 116 12.89 -15.75 3.29
N GLU A 117 12.43 -14.82 2.44
CA GLU A 117 13.13 -13.57 2.14
C GLU A 117 12.73 -12.41 3.06
N VAL A 118 11.63 -12.55 3.82
CA VAL A 118 11.18 -11.52 4.75
C VAL A 118 12.16 -11.40 5.92
N ASP A 119 12.70 -10.20 6.13
CA ASP A 119 13.56 -9.90 7.28
C ASP A 119 12.70 -9.70 8.54
N THR A 120 12.47 -10.80 9.27
CA THR A 120 11.67 -10.78 10.51
C THR A 120 12.31 -9.92 11.60
N ALA A 121 13.62 -9.72 11.58
CA ALA A 121 14.29 -8.86 12.57
C ALA A 121 13.79 -7.39 12.46
N LEU A 122 13.44 -6.93 11.24
CA LEU A 122 12.82 -5.61 11.08
C LEU A 122 11.42 -5.54 11.73
N ILE A 123 10.66 -6.64 11.69
CA ILE A 123 9.37 -6.73 12.37
C ILE A 123 9.60 -6.69 13.89
N ASP A 124 10.58 -7.45 14.41
CA ASP A 124 10.90 -7.46 15.83
C ASP A 124 11.35 -6.10 16.37
N GLU A 125 12.09 -5.34 15.58
CA GLU A 125 12.55 -3.99 15.91
C GLU A 125 11.44 -2.93 15.85
N ALA A 126 10.33 -3.21 15.16
CA ALA A 126 9.25 -2.25 14.92
C ALA A 126 8.18 -2.25 16.04
N LYS A 127 7.47 -1.12 16.16
CA LYS A 127 6.27 -1.01 17.00
C LYS A 127 5.01 -1.32 16.20
N VAL A 128 4.98 -0.92 14.93
CA VAL A 128 3.83 -1.06 14.02
C VAL A 128 4.26 -1.82 12.78
N PHE A 129 3.46 -2.79 12.37
CA PHE A 129 3.55 -3.46 11.08
C PHE A 129 2.42 -2.95 10.18
N HIS A 130 2.78 -2.40 9.01
CA HIS A 130 1.82 -1.88 8.03
C HIS A 130 1.82 -2.72 6.76
N PHE A 131 0.65 -2.92 6.16
CA PHE A 131 0.51 -3.58 4.86
C PHE A 131 -0.70 -3.10 4.08
N GLY A 132 -0.68 -3.34 2.76
CA GLY A 132 -1.80 -3.13 1.86
C GLY A 132 -2.24 -4.42 1.18
N THR A 133 -3.31 -4.35 0.36
CA THR A 133 -3.84 -5.55 -0.29
C THR A 133 -3.19 -5.88 -1.63
N LEU A 134 -2.36 -5.01 -2.19
CA LEU A 134 -1.65 -5.30 -3.43
C LEU A 134 -0.65 -6.46 -3.27
N SER A 135 -0.12 -6.66 -2.08
CA SER A 135 0.69 -7.84 -1.74
C SER A 135 -0.14 -9.13 -1.50
N LEU A 136 -1.45 -9.07 -1.69
CA LEU A 136 -2.36 -10.22 -1.60
C LEU A 136 -2.94 -10.64 -2.96
N THR A 137 -2.52 -10.00 -4.07
CA THR A 137 -3.03 -10.30 -5.41
C THR A 137 -2.54 -11.64 -5.95
N ASP A 138 -1.28 -11.98 -5.68
CA ASP A 138 -0.56 -13.09 -6.32
C ASP A 138 0.22 -13.94 -5.30
N GLU A 139 0.57 -15.17 -5.67
CA GLU A 139 1.56 -15.98 -4.96
C GLU A 139 2.96 -15.78 -5.59
N PRO A 140 4.05 -15.88 -4.81
CA PRO A 140 4.13 -16.25 -3.39
C PRO A 140 3.92 -15.09 -2.39
N VAL A 141 3.83 -13.83 -2.84
CA VAL A 141 3.79 -12.65 -1.95
C VAL A 141 2.57 -12.64 -1.03
N ARG A 142 1.42 -13.21 -1.47
CA ARG A 142 0.23 -13.38 -0.60
C ARG A 142 0.55 -14.23 0.62
N THR A 143 1.18 -15.37 0.42
CA THR A 143 1.62 -16.26 1.50
C THR A 143 2.64 -15.57 2.40
N ALA A 144 3.61 -14.86 1.84
CA ALA A 144 4.60 -14.10 2.60
C ALA A 144 3.95 -13.01 3.47
N THR A 145 3.04 -12.24 2.89
CA THR A 145 2.30 -11.18 3.60
C THR A 145 1.47 -11.76 4.75
N ARG A 146 0.72 -12.84 4.50
CA ARG A 146 -0.10 -13.48 5.55
C ARG A 146 0.74 -14.02 6.70
N LYS A 147 1.88 -14.63 6.41
CA LYS A 147 2.83 -15.10 7.43
C LYS A 147 3.47 -13.92 8.18
N ALA A 148 3.83 -12.84 7.50
CA ALA A 148 4.39 -11.64 8.14
C ALA A 148 3.39 -10.97 9.09
N VAL A 149 2.11 -10.86 8.70
CA VAL A 149 1.03 -10.36 9.57
C VAL A 149 0.86 -11.26 10.80
N ALA A 150 0.82 -12.58 10.61
CA ALA A 150 0.70 -13.53 11.73
C ALA A 150 1.89 -13.38 12.69
N TYR A 151 3.11 -13.38 12.16
CA TYR A 151 4.35 -13.19 12.92
C TYR A 151 4.33 -11.87 13.72
N ALA A 152 3.96 -10.76 13.07
CA ALA A 152 3.88 -9.46 13.73
C ALA A 152 2.87 -9.47 14.91
N LYS A 153 1.70 -10.10 14.73
CA LYS A 153 0.69 -10.26 15.80
C LYS A 153 1.21 -11.10 16.96
N GLU A 154 1.84 -12.23 16.68
CA GLU A 154 2.43 -13.12 17.70
C GLU A 154 3.52 -12.41 18.51
N HIS A 155 4.22 -11.42 17.90
CA HIS A 155 5.24 -10.61 18.56
C HIS A 155 4.70 -9.28 19.12
N GLY A 156 3.38 -9.16 19.26
CA GLY A 156 2.72 -8.02 19.92
C GLY A 156 2.84 -6.70 19.18
N LYS A 157 3.00 -6.73 17.84
CA LYS A 157 3.05 -5.50 17.04
C LYS A 157 1.64 -5.01 16.74
N LEU A 158 1.47 -3.70 16.73
CA LEU A 158 0.24 -3.07 16.26
C LEU A 158 0.15 -3.22 14.74
N ILE A 159 -0.98 -3.70 14.24
CA ILE A 159 -1.20 -3.93 12.81
C ILE A 159 -1.96 -2.77 12.19
N SER A 160 -1.37 -2.15 11.17
CA SER A 160 -1.98 -1.08 10.38
C SER A 160 -2.23 -1.57 8.95
N CYS A 161 -3.41 -1.29 8.40
CA CYS A 161 -3.78 -1.67 7.04
C CYS A 161 -4.37 -0.49 6.26
N ASP A 162 -3.92 -0.36 5.00
CA ASP A 162 -4.60 0.41 3.95
C ASP A 162 -4.92 -0.56 2.81
N PRO A 163 -6.19 -0.96 2.59
CA PRO A 163 -6.54 -1.87 1.51
C PRO A 163 -6.03 -1.42 0.15
N ASN A 164 -6.14 -0.14 -0.15
CA ASN A 164 -5.64 0.49 -1.37
C ASN A 164 -6.04 -0.27 -2.64
N LEU A 165 -7.33 -0.50 -2.82
CA LEU A 165 -7.90 -1.31 -3.89
C LEU A 165 -7.48 -0.83 -5.28
N ARG A 166 -7.00 -1.74 -6.10
CA ARG A 166 -6.74 -1.54 -7.53
C ARG A 166 -7.37 -2.69 -8.31
N LEU A 167 -8.65 -2.57 -8.64
CA LEU A 167 -9.42 -3.64 -9.33
C LEU A 167 -8.71 -4.25 -10.55
N PRO A 168 -8.00 -3.49 -11.42
CA PRO A 168 -7.30 -4.07 -12.57
C PRO A 168 -6.21 -5.08 -12.23
N LEU A 169 -5.75 -5.13 -10.97
CA LEU A 169 -4.74 -6.08 -10.50
C LEU A 169 -5.35 -7.39 -9.96
N TRP A 170 -6.66 -7.46 -9.85
CA TRP A 170 -7.36 -8.63 -9.33
C TRP A 170 -7.98 -9.47 -10.44
N PRO A 171 -8.02 -10.80 -10.31
CA PRO A 171 -8.71 -11.65 -11.28
C PRO A 171 -10.21 -11.34 -11.41
N ASN A 172 -10.83 -10.95 -10.29
CA ASN A 172 -12.23 -10.54 -10.21
C ASN A 172 -12.50 -9.73 -8.93
N ALA A 173 -13.64 -9.08 -8.86
CA ALA A 173 -14.05 -8.26 -7.72
C ALA A 173 -14.26 -9.07 -6.42
N ASP A 174 -14.75 -10.30 -6.53
CA ASP A 174 -15.00 -11.16 -5.36
C ASP A 174 -13.69 -11.55 -4.67
N GLY A 175 -12.66 -11.90 -5.43
CA GLY A 175 -11.33 -12.17 -4.89
C GLY A 175 -10.70 -10.94 -4.22
N ALA A 176 -10.89 -9.75 -4.80
CA ALA A 176 -10.46 -8.50 -4.17
C ALA A 176 -11.17 -8.29 -2.84
N LYS A 177 -12.50 -8.43 -2.83
CA LYS A 177 -13.34 -8.28 -1.64
C LYS A 177 -12.95 -9.26 -0.53
N GLU A 178 -12.73 -10.52 -0.86
CA GLU A 178 -12.28 -11.55 0.09
C GLU A 178 -10.97 -11.15 0.78
N GLN A 179 -9.95 -10.74 0.00
CA GLN A 179 -8.66 -10.36 0.55
C GLN A 179 -8.72 -9.05 1.36
N MET A 180 -9.52 -8.09 0.94
CA MET A 180 -9.77 -6.87 1.71
C MET A 180 -10.42 -7.22 3.07
N LEU A 181 -11.48 -8.01 3.08
CA LEU A 181 -12.16 -8.42 4.33
C LEU A 181 -11.23 -9.23 5.24
N TRP A 182 -10.37 -10.08 4.67
CA TRP A 182 -9.33 -10.76 5.45
C TRP A 182 -8.37 -9.75 6.10
N SER A 183 -7.89 -8.76 5.34
CA SER A 183 -6.94 -7.74 5.81
C SER A 183 -7.52 -6.91 6.95
N LEU A 184 -8.79 -6.49 6.82
CA LEU A 184 -9.48 -5.70 7.85
C LEU A 184 -9.61 -6.46 9.17
N LYS A 185 -9.82 -7.80 9.13
CA LYS A 185 -9.86 -8.66 10.32
C LYS A 185 -8.52 -8.80 11.05
N GLN A 186 -7.43 -8.47 10.38
CA GLN A 186 -6.09 -8.55 10.99
C GLN A 186 -5.68 -7.24 11.67
N ALA A 187 -6.28 -6.11 11.29
CA ALA A 187 -5.77 -4.79 11.59
C ALA A 187 -6.35 -4.18 12.89
N ASP A 188 -5.49 -3.50 13.64
CA ASP A 188 -5.86 -2.66 14.78
C ASP A 188 -6.18 -1.22 14.32
N VAL A 189 -5.51 -0.76 13.25
CA VAL A 189 -5.70 0.55 12.64
C VAL A 189 -5.97 0.37 11.16
N VAL A 190 -7.05 0.94 10.66
CA VAL A 190 -7.42 0.89 9.23
C VAL A 190 -7.57 2.30 8.67
N LYS A 191 -6.87 2.56 7.56
CA LYS A 191 -7.22 3.66 6.65
C LYS A 191 -7.91 3.04 5.43
N ILE A 192 -9.07 3.57 5.07
CA ILE A 192 -9.86 3.11 3.92
C ILE A 192 -10.49 4.32 3.23
N SER A 193 -10.74 4.27 1.94
CA SER A 193 -11.47 5.32 1.23
C SER A 193 -12.99 5.08 1.27
N ASP A 194 -13.75 6.14 1.02
CA ASP A 194 -15.21 6.10 0.84
C ASP A 194 -15.61 5.16 -0.32
N ASN A 195 -14.89 5.20 -1.44
CA ASN A 195 -15.10 4.28 -2.56
C ASN A 195 -14.87 2.80 -2.18
N GLU A 196 -13.91 2.52 -1.33
CA GLU A 196 -13.66 1.16 -0.83
C GLU A 196 -14.73 0.71 0.16
N VAL A 197 -15.25 1.62 0.99
CA VAL A 197 -16.42 1.37 1.85
C VAL A 197 -17.64 1.03 1.02
N GLU A 198 -17.92 1.81 -0.03
CA GLU A 198 -19.01 1.55 -0.97
C GLU A 198 -18.80 0.21 -1.68
N PHE A 199 -17.59 -0.09 -2.17
CA PHE A 199 -17.25 -1.36 -2.82
C PHE A 199 -17.49 -2.57 -1.91
N LEU A 200 -17.11 -2.46 -0.63
CA LEU A 200 -17.23 -3.58 0.31
C LEU A 200 -18.65 -3.80 0.77
N TRP A 201 -19.38 -2.73 1.07
CA TRP A 201 -20.63 -2.82 1.83
C TRP A 201 -21.80 -2.03 1.25
N GLY A 202 -21.60 -1.17 0.25
CA GLY A 202 -22.66 -0.32 -0.31
C GLY A 202 -23.28 0.63 0.72
N CYS A 203 -22.45 1.18 1.62
CA CYS A 203 -22.93 1.99 2.72
C CYS A 203 -22.14 3.32 2.86
N THR A 204 -22.62 4.20 3.73
CA THR A 204 -21.96 5.49 3.99
C THR A 204 -20.61 5.32 4.69
N PRO A 205 -19.69 6.33 4.59
CA PRO A 205 -18.43 6.33 5.33
C PRO A 205 -18.58 6.14 6.84
N GLU A 206 -19.61 6.72 7.45
CA GLU A 206 -19.94 6.60 8.87
C GLU A 206 -20.32 5.17 9.24
N GLU A 207 -21.17 4.55 8.45
CA GLU A 207 -21.58 3.15 8.63
C GLU A 207 -20.40 2.20 8.41
N GLY A 208 -19.55 2.48 7.40
CA GLY A 208 -18.32 1.73 7.16
C GLY A 208 -17.35 1.81 8.33
N ALA A 209 -17.13 3.00 8.88
CA ALA A 209 -16.31 3.18 10.07
C ALA A 209 -16.88 2.42 11.28
N GLU A 210 -18.21 2.44 11.47
CA GLU A 210 -18.87 1.69 12.56
C GLU A 210 -18.71 0.17 12.38
N LYS A 211 -18.84 -0.34 11.15
CA LYS A 211 -18.59 -1.76 10.84
C LYS A 211 -17.17 -2.17 11.17
N LEU A 212 -16.16 -1.36 10.79
CA LEU A 212 -14.76 -1.63 11.13
C LEU A 212 -14.55 -1.81 12.63
N LEU A 213 -15.15 -0.95 13.44
CA LEU A 213 -15.03 -1.02 14.89
C LEU A 213 -15.76 -2.25 15.47
N ARG A 214 -17.01 -2.49 15.07
CA ARG A 214 -17.88 -3.49 15.70
C ARG A 214 -17.72 -4.90 15.15
N GLU A 215 -17.56 -5.04 13.83
CA GLU A 215 -17.56 -6.36 13.17
C GLU A 215 -16.13 -6.87 12.96
N PHE A 216 -15.15 -5.95 12.84
CA PHE A 216 -13.74 -6.31 12.57
C PHE A 216 -12.83 -6.11 13.79
N GLY A 217 -13.29 -5.42 14.84
CA GLY A 217 -12.51 -5.19 16.05
C GLY A 217 -11.41 -4.15 15.89
N VAL A 218 -11.50 -3.30 14.86
CA VAL A 218 -10.54 -2.23 14.60
C VAL A 218 -10.59 -1.19 15.72
N GLY A 219 -9.45 -0.82 16.27
CA GLY A 219 -9.36 0.19 17.33
C GLY A 219 -9.49 1.64 16.83
N LEU A 220 -8.97 1.90 15.61
CA LEU A 220 -9.05 3.20 14.95
C LEU A 220 -9.34 3.04 13.46
N ALA A 221 -10.45 3.58 13.01
CA ALA A 221 -10.83 3.68 11.60
C ALA A 221 -10.59 5.11 11.08
N MET A 222 -9.92 5.23 9.93
CA MET A 222 -9.79 6.46 9.16
C MET A 222 -10.44 6.23 7.79
N VAL A 223 -11.53 6.93 7.50
CA VAL A 223 -12.17 6.91 6.18
C VAL A 223 -11.83 8.20 5.45
N THR A 224 -11.09 8.10 4.34
CA THR A 224 -10.77 9.26 3.50
C THR A 224 -11.91 9.56 2.53
N LEU A 225 -12.20 10.86 2.34
CA LEU A 225 -13.36 11.39 1.61
C LEU A 225 -12.94 12.27 0.42
N GLY A 226 -11.76 11.97 -0.17
CA GLY A 226 -11.20 12.78 -1.25
C GLY A 226 -11.04 14.25 -0.83
N PRO A 227 -11.57 15.20 -1.61
CA PRO A 227 -11.45 16.64 -1.32
C PRO A 227 -12.19 17.06 -0.04
N ASP A 228 -13.13 16.26 0.45
CA ASP A 228 -13.91 16.55 1.66
C ASP A 228 -13.16 16.19 2.96
N GLY A 229 -11.94 15.65 2.84
CA GLY A 229 -11.07 15.38 3.97
C GLY A 229 -11.14 13.94 4.48
N CYS A 230 -11.33 13.74 5.77
CA CYS A 230 -11.41 12.40 6.35
C CYS A 230 -12.27 12.35 7.63
N LEU A 231 -12.79 11.16 7.89
CA LEU A 231 -13.45 10.77 9.14
C LEU A 231 -12.51 9.86 9.93
N LEU A 232 -12.18 10.24 11.16
CA LEU A 232 -11.50 9.37 12.13
C LEU A 232 -12.53 8.91 13.17
N LYS A 233 -12.54 7.62 13.50
CA LYS A 233 -13.44 7.06 14.49
C LYS A 233 -12.79 5.96 15.32
N ASN A 234 -13.02 6.01 16.62
CA ASN A 234 -12.74 4.92 17.56
C ASN A 234 -13.98 4.68 18.43
N CYS A 235 -13.88 3.80 19.44
CA CYS A 235 -15.00 3.47 20.34
C CYS A 235 -15.45 4.65 21.22
N GLN A 236 -14.68 5.72 21.37
CA GLN A 236 -14.97 6.84 22.25
C GLN A 236 -15.43 8.09 21.52
N ALA A 237 -14.91 8.32 20.29
CA ALA A 237 -15.13 9.58 19.57
C ALA A 237 -15.11 9.39 18.05
N ALA A 238 -15.73 10.34 17.36
CA ALA A 238 -15.60 10.53 15.93
C ALA A 238 -15.18 11.98 15.66
N TYR A 239 -14.27 12.16 14.71
CA TYR A 239 -13.74 13.46 14.31
C TYR A 239 -13.68 13.56 12.79
N ARG A 240 -14.16 14.67 12.21
CA ARG A 240 -13.96 14.99 10.80
C ARG A 240 -12.90 16.07 10.65
N ALA A 241 -11.94 15.83 9.76
CA ALA A 241 -10.96 16.82 9.35
C ALA A 241 -11.22 17.19 7.89
N SER A 242 -11.25 18.49 7.60
CA SER A 242 -11.30 18.97 6.21
C SER A 242 -9.94 18.85 5.53
N CYS A 243 -9.93 18.72 4.20
CA CYS A 243 -8.69 18.78 3.44
C CYS A 243 -8.09 20.20 3.54
N PRO A 244 -6.79 20.35 3.78
CA PRO A 244 -6.12 21.65 3.68
C PRO A 244 -6.33 22.25 2.29
N LYS A 245 -6.62 23.56 2.23
CA LYS A 245 -6.72 24.33 0.97
C LYS A 245 -5.37 24.61 0.40
#